data_277591200befb0a2c3d52ed26adb2f4a
#
_entry.id   277591200befb0a2c3d52ed26adb2f4a
#
_cell.length_a   1.000
_cell.length_b   1.000
_cell.length_c   1.000
_cell.angle_alpha   90.00
_cell.angle_beta   90.00
_cell.angle_gamma   90.00
#
_symmetry.space_group_name_H-M   'P 1'
#
loop_
_entity.id
_entity.type
_entity.pdbx_description
1 polymer ?
#
loop_
_entity_poly.entity_id
_entity_poly.type
_entity_poly.pdbx_seq_one_letter_code
_entity_poly.pdbx_strand_id
1 'polypeptide(L)'
;MTIDEYILQHIDAEGDYLNALYRDTHLRLLYPRMASGHLQGRMLKMFVQMIRPQQVLEIGTYSGYSALCLAEGLPDGATLHTIEINDEQEDFTRPWLENSPYADKIKFYIGDAMKLIPQLNQQFDLVFMDADKRKYIEYYELVL
;
A
#
# COMPACT_ATOMS: atom_id res chain seq x y z
N MET A 1 26.50 -4.89 15.31
CA MET A 1 25.16 -5.13 14.72
C MET A 1 24.15 -4.21 15.38
N THR A 2 23.47 -3.40 14.59
CA THR A 2 22.37 -2.55 15.06
C THR A 2 21.08 -3.36 15.18
N ILE A 3 20.06 -2.81 15.85
CA ILE A 3 18.73 -3.43 15.92
C ILE A 3 18.15 -3.59 14.51
N ASP A 4 18.30 -2.57 13.67
CA ASP A 4 17.77 -2.61 12.31
C ASP A 4 18.43 -3.71 11.47
N GLU A 5 19.75 -3.85 11.54
CA GLU A 5 20.47 -4.93 10.86
C GLU A 5 20.01 -6.32 11.35
N TYR A 6 19.82 -6.46 12.67
CA TYR A 6 19.31 -7.70 13.22
C TYR A 6 17.91 -8.04 12.69
N ILE A 7 16.99 -7.07 12.72
CA ILE A 7 15.62 -7.25 12.22
C ILE A 7 15.64 -7.69 10.75
N LEU A 8 16.37 -6.95 9.90
CA LEU A 8 16.42 -7.24 8.46
C LEU A 8 17.02 -8.61 8.13
N GLN A 9 17.88 -9.16 9.00
CA GLN A 9 18.44 -10.50 8.83
C GLN A 9 17.49 -11.62 9.26
N HIS A 10 16.44 -11.31 10.05
CA HIS A 10 15.57 -12.31 10.67
C HIS A 10 14.12 -12.26 10.18
N ILE A 11 13.76 -11.30 9.34
CA ILE A 11 12.45 -11.24 8.70
C ILE A 11 12.50 -11.82 7.29
N ASP A 12 11.34 -12.16 6.73
CA ASP A 12 11.24 -12.63 5.36
C ASP A 12 11.81 -11.61 4.37
N ALA A 13 12.47 -12.09 3.33
CA ALA A 13 12.98 -11.24 2.26
C ALA A 13 11.84 -10.48 1.57
N GLU A 14 12.11 -9.23 1.15
CA GLU A 14 11.13 -8.46 0.38
C GLU A 14 10.95 -8.97 -1.05
N GLY A 15 11.97 -9.63 -1.59
CA GLY A 15 11.98 -10.11 -2.97
C GLY A 15 12.45 -9.05 -3.98
N ASP A 16 12.77 -9.52 -5.18
CA ASP A 16 13.42 -8.69 -6.21
C ASP A 16 12.52 -7.57 -6.71
N TYR A 17 11.22 -7.81 -6.86
CA TYR A 17 10.29 -6.83 -7.38
C TYR A 17 10.12 -5.63 -6.43
N LEU A 18 9.89 -5.89 -5.15
CA LEU A 18 9.80 -4.82 -4.14
C LEU A 18 11.11 -4.08 -3.95
N ASN A 19 12.24 -4.80 -4.00
CA ASN A 19 13.56 -4.19 -3.93
C ASN A 19 13.79 -3.25 -5.12
N ALA A 20 13.42 -3.64 -6.32
CA ALA A 20 13.52 -2.82 -7.52
C ALA A 20 12.63 -1.57 -7.42
N LEU A 21 11.40 -1.70 -6.94
CA LEU A 21 10.50 -0.58 -6.70
C LEU A 21 11.06 0.38 -5.66
N TYR A 22 11.56 -0.12 -4.54
CA TYR A 22 12.16 0.70 -3.48
C TYR A 22 13.35 1.50 -4.00
N ARG A 23 14.22 0.86 -4.79
CA ARG A 23 15.36 1.52 -5.44
C ARG A 23 14.90 2.60 -6.43
N ASP A 24 13.93 2.29 -7.29
CA ASP A 24 13.42 3.23 -8.28
C ASP A 24 12.73 4.44 -7.61
N THR A 25 12.04 4.22 -6.50
CA THR A 25 11.46 5.26 -5.66
C THR A 25 12.53 6.25 -5.18
N HIS A 26 13.68 5.74 -4.71
CA HIS A 26 14.78 6.57 -4.25
C HIS A 26 15.50 7.32 -5.37
N LEU A 27 15.51 6.76 -6.58
CA LEU A 27 16.17 7.36 -7.74
C LEU A 27 15.33 8.44 -8.43
N ARG A 28 13.99 8.30 -8.40
CA ARG A 28 13.10 9.09 -9.25
C ARG A 28 12.13 9.99 -8.51
N LEU A 29 11.83 9.73 -7.24
CA LEU A 29 10.87 10.50 -6.47
C LEU A 29 11.54 11.47 -5.49
N LEU A 30 10.88 12.60 -5.22
CA LEU A 30 11.42 13.67 -4.38
C LEU A 30 11.51 13.30 -2.90
N TYR A 31 10.56 12.49 -2.41
CA TYR A 31 10.45 12.14 -0.99
C TYR A 31 10.48 10.63 -0.78
N PRO A 32 11.58 9.94 -1.13
CA PRO A 32 11.63 8.47 -1.11
C PRO A 32 11.43 7.88 0.28
N ARG A 33 11.67 8.64 1.35
CA ARG A 33 11.45 8.20 2.74
C ARG A 33 9.97 7.97 3.07
N MET A 34 9.05 8.44 2.25
CA MET A 34 7.61 8.17 2.39
C MET A 34 7.26 6.72 2.04
N ALA A 35 8.11 5.99 1.33
CA ALA A 35 7.90 4.57 1.08
C ALA A 35 8.03 3.75 2.36
N SER A 36 7.16 2.75 2.52
CA SER A 36 7.07 1.94 3.74
C SER A 36 8.34 1.15 4.05
N GLY A 37 8.99 0.59 3.03
CA GLY A 37 10.22 -0.18 3.19
C GLY A 37 10.01 -1.63 3.64
N HIS A 38 11.12 -2.36 3.78
CA HIS A 38 11.13 -3.82 3.94
C HIS A 38 10.42 -4.28 5.22
N LEU A 39 10.78 -3.74 6.38
CA LEU A 39 10.18 -4.16 7.66
C LEU A 39 8.68 -3.91 7.70
N GLN A 40 8.26 -2.67 7.44
CA GLN A 40 6.84 -2.30 7.45
C GLN A 40 6.06 -3.11 6.41
N GLY A 41 6.63 -3.34 5.24
CA GLY A 41 6.00 -4.14 4.19
C GLY A 41 5.75 -5.58 4.62
N ARG A 42 6.71 -6.21 5.28
CA ARG A 42 6.52 -7.57 5.82
C ARG A 42 5.47 -7.61 6.93
N MET A 43 5.42 -6.58 7.78
CA MET A 43 4.38 -6.45 8.81
C MET A 43 2.99 -6.31 8.18
N LEU A 44 2.83 -5.48 7.15
CA LEU A 44 1.55 -5.32 6.45
C LEU A 44 1.08 -6.65 5.85
N LYS A 45 1.96 -7.36 5.17
CA LYS A 45 1.67 -8.70 4.65
C LYS A 45 1.22 -9.65 5.75
N MET A 46 1.92 -9.68 6.88
CA MET A 46 1.59 -10.53 8.02
C MET A 46 0.19 -10.23 8.56
N PHE A 47 -0.15 -8.95 8.75
CA PHE A 47 -1.48 -8.55 9.22
C PHE A 47 -2.58 -9.00 8.26
N VAL A 48 -2.38 -8.83 6.96
CA VAL A 48 -3.33 -9.29 5.95
C VAL A 48 -3.49 -10.81 6.00
N GLN A 49 -2.41 -11.56 6.14
CA GLN A 49 -2.47 -13.02 6.27
C GLN A 49 -3.19 -13.48 7.54
N MET A 50 -3.05 -12.75 8.65
CA MET A 50 -3.71 -13.06 9.91
C MET A 50 -5.22 -12.74 9.86
N ILE A 51 -5.59 -11.62 9.28
CA ILE A 51 -6.98 -11.14 9.20
C ILE A 51 -7.75 -11.84 8.08
N ARG A 52 -7.09 -12.18 6.99
CA ARG A 52 -7.67 -12.75 5.76
C ARG A 52 -8.83 -11.92 5.21
N PRO A 53 -8.64 -10.61 4.99
CA PRO A 53 -9.68 -9.71 4.53
C PRO A 53 -10.06 -10.02 3.07
N GLN A 54 -11.31 -9.79 2.72
CA GLN A 54 -11.79 -9.87 1.33
C GLN A 54 -11.72 -8.51 0.64
N GLN A 55 -11.93 -7.42 1.38
CA GLN A 55 -11.90 -6.06 0.87
C GLN A 55 -10.97 -5.22 1.74
N VAL A 56 -9.92 -4.70 1.15
CA VAL A 56 -8.93 -3.83 1.82
C VAL A 56 -8.94 -2.45 1.19
N LEU A 57 -8.87 -1.42 2.02
CA LEU A 57 -8.70 -0.04 1.59
C LEU A 57 -7.35 0.49 2.06
N GLU A 58 -6.59 1.07 1.14
CA GLU A 58 -5.42 1.89 1.44
C GLU A 58 -5.67 3.34 1.05
N ILE A 59 -5.42 4.26 1.97
CA ILE A 59 -5.46 5.70 1.72
C ILE A 59 -4.03 6.24 1.76
N GLY A 60 -3.53 6.64 0.60
CA GLY A 60 -2.14 7.05 0.42
C GLY A 60 -1.29 5.97 -0.24
N THR A 61 -1.36 5.87 -1.57
CA THR A 61 -0.64 4.85 -2.34
C THR A 61 0.85 5.15 -2.45
N TYR A 62 1.19 6.40 -2.68
CA TYR A 62 2.53 6.89 -2.98
C TYR A 62 3.19 6.09 -4.11
N SER A 63 4.34 5.43 -3.87
CA SER A 63 5.04 4.64 -4.89
C SER A 63 4.41 3.28 -5.18
N GLY A 64 3.47 2.84 -4.34
CA GLY A 64 2.83 1.53 -4.44
C GLY A 64 3.49 0.42 -3.63
N TYR A 65 4.54 0.72 -2.87
CA TYR A 65 5.26 -0.28 -2.09
C TYR A 65 4.34 -0.98 -1.06
N SER A 66 3.64 -0.21 -0.23
CA SER A 66 2.70 -0.76 0.75
C SER A 66 1.53 -1.48 0.09
N ALA A 67 1.01 -0.94 -1.03
CA ALA A 67 -0.05 -1.59 -1.80
C ALA A 67 0.35 -2.99 -2.25
N LEU A 68 1.56 -3.16 -2.78
CA LEU A 68 2.07 -4.47 -3.19
C LEU A 68 2.27 -5.42 -2.01
N CYS A 69 2.71 -4.91 -0.86
CA CYS A 69 2.86 -5.72 0.35
C CYS A 69 1.51 -6.20 0.89
N LEU A 70 0.49 -5.34 0.90
CA LEU A 70 -0.87 -5.71 1.26
C LEU A 70 -1.43 -6.76 0.29
N ALA A 71 -1.27 -6.53 -1.02
CA ALA A 71 -1.77 -7.44 -2.04
C ALA A 71 -1.10 -8.82 -1.99
N GLU A 72 0.19 -8.89 -1.68
CA GLU A 72 0.92 -10.15 -1.53
C GLU A 72 0.34 -11.05 -0.44
N GLY A 73 -0.22 -10.47 0.62
CA GLY A 73 -0.84 -11.20 1.72
C GLY A 73 -2.30 -11.60 1.48
N LEU A 74 -2.95 -11.04 0.45
CA LEU A 74 -4.39 -11.24 0.23
C LEU A 74 -4.72 -12.68 -0.17
N PRO A 75 -5.84 -13.23 0.36
CA PRO A 75 -6.37 -14.49 -0.12
C PRO A 75 -6.89 -14.36 -1.56
N ASP A 76 -7.06 -15.50 -2.23
CA ASP A 76 -7.62 -15.53 -3.58
C ASP A 76 -9.03 -14.92 -3.60
N GLY A 77 -9.30 -14.12 -4.64
CA GLY A 77 -10.57 -13.43 -4.81
C GLY A 77 -10.73 -12.15 -4.00
N ALA A 78 -9.78 -11.83 -3.11
CA ALA A 78 -9.79 -10.57 -2.36
C ALA A 78 -9.31 -9.38 -3.21
N THR A 79 -9.73 -8.18 -2.83
CA THR A 79 -9.41 -6.95 -3.55
C THR A 79 -8.82 -5.89 -2.63
N LEU A 80 -7.74 -5.26 -3.07
CA LEU A 80 -7.18 -4.04 -2.50
C LEU A 80 -7.64 -2.84 -3.33
N HIS A 81 -8.27 -1.88 -2.67
CA HIS A 81 -8.55 -0.56 -3.22
C HIS A 81 -7.54 0.42 -2.65
N THR A 82 -6.74 1.05 -3.50
CA THR A 82 -5.71 2.01 -3.07
C THR A 82 -5.91 3.36 -3.75
N ILE A 83 -5.87 4.44 -2.96
CA ILE A 83 -6.22 5.79 -3.39
C ILE A 83 -5.03 6.73 -3.20
N GLU A 84 -4.68 7.46 -4.26
CA GLU A 84 -3.66 8.51 -4.25
C GLU A 84 -4.27 9.85 -4.63
N ILE A 85 -4.05 10.87 -3.82
CA ILE A 85 -4.56 12.21 -4.08
C ILE A 85 -3.72 12.99 -5.10
N ASN A 86 -2.42 12.69 -5.18
CA ASN A 86 -1.50 13.38 -6.08
C ASN A 86 -1.50 12.72 -7.46
N ASP A 87 -2.12 13.37 -8.43
CA ASP A 87 -2.20 12.87 -9.81
C ASP A 87 -0.84 12.81 -10.52
N GLU A 88 0.12 13.64 -10.13
CA GLU A 88 1.49 13.58 -10.66
C GLU A 88 2.19 12.26 -10.30
N GLN A 89 1.72 11.56 -9.26
CA GLN A 89 2.27 10.28 -8.83
C GLN A 89 1.86 9.12 -9.76
N GLU A 90 0.79 9.28 -10.53
CA GLU A 90 0.19 8.20 -11.33
C GLU A 90 1.17 7.58 -12.32
N ASP A 91 1.91 8.41 -13.06
CA ASP A 91 2.84 7.94 -14.12
C ASP A 91 3.96 7.06 -13.57
N PHE A 92 4.37 7.29 -12.32
CA PHE A 92 5.34 6.43 -11.65
C PHE A 92 4.69 5.15 -11.12
N THR A 93 3.59 5.29 -10.39
CA THR A 93 3.03 4.21 -9.56
C THR A 93 2.22 3.19 -10.37
N ARG A 94 1.42 3.65 -11.34
CA ARG A 94 0.54 2.75 -12.11
C ARG A 94 1.29 1.62 -12.81
N PRO A 95 2.41 1.86 -13.52
CA PRO A 95 3.16 0.77 -14.16
C PRO A 95 3.67 -0.28 -13.16
N TRP A 96 4.11 0.16 -11.97
CA TRP A 96 4.58 -0.76 -10.93
C TRP A 96 3.46 -1.66 -10.41
N LEU A 97 2.25 -1.14 -10.26
CA LEU A 97 1.10 -1.93 -9.81
C LEU A 97 0.61 -2.88 -10.92
N GLU A 98 0.47 -2.38 -12.13
CA GLU A 98 -0.06 -3.15 -13.28
C GLU A 98 0.88 -4.26 -13.76
N ASN A 99 2.19 -4.08 -13.64
CA ASN A 99 3.19 -5.09 -14.00
C ASN A 99 3.55 -6.05 -12.85
N SER A 100 2.95 -5.86 -11.67
CA SER A 100 3.22 -6.70 -10.51
C SER A 100 2.57 -8.09 -10.63
N PRO A 101 3.07 -9.09 -9.88
CA PRO A 101 2.40 -10.39 -9.78
C PRO A 101 0.99 -10.31 -9.16
N TYR A 102 0.63 -9.17 -8.56
CA TYR A 102 -0.62 -8.97 -7.81
C TYR A 102 -1.57 -7.99 -8.50
N ALA A 103 -1.34 -7.64 -9.77
CA ALA A 103 -2.11 -6.65 -10.51
C ALA A 103 -3.63 -6.95 -10.52
N ASP A 104 -4.00 -8.21 -10.60
CA ASP A 104 -5.40 -8.67 -10.61
C ASP A 104 -6.13 -8.43 -9.28
N LYS A 105 -5.39 -8.22 -8.19
CA LYS A 105 -5.95 -7.96 -6.85
C LYS A 105 -6.04 -6.48 -6.51
N ILE A 106 -5.46 -5.59 -7.32
CA ILE A 106 -5.31 -4.17 -7.00
C ILE A 106 -6.19 -3.31 -7.89
N LYS A 107 -6.97 -2.43 -7.26
CA LYS A 107 -7.69 -1.33 -7.93
C LYS A 107 -7.10 -0.01 -7.47
N PHE A 108 -6.50 0.71 -8.40
CA PHE A 108 -5.80 1.96 -8.15
C PHE A 108 -6.63 3.15 -8.61
N TYR A 109 -6.84 4.10 -7.71
CA TYR A 109 -7.65 5.29 -7.94
C TYR A 109 -6.83 6.56 -7.69
N ILE A 110 -7.00 7.55 -8.55
CA ILE A 110 -6.46 8.90 -8.36
C ILE A 110 -7.59 9.83 -7.97
N GLY A 111 -7.45 10.52 -6.85
CA GLY A 111 -8.41 11.51 -6.37
C GLY A 111 -8.48 11.64 -4.86
N ASP A 112 -9.44 12.44 -4.41
CA ASP A 112 -9.68 12.67 -2.99
C ASP A 112 -10.44 11.47 -2.38
N ALA A 113 -9.84 10.83 -1.38
CA ALA A 113 -10.43 9.70 -0.69
C ALA A 113 -11.80 10.03 -0.08
N MET A 114 -12.00 11.25 0.43
CA MET A 114 -13.28 11.70 0.98
C MET A 114 -14.42 11.63 -0.03
N LYS A 115 -14.09 11.80 -1.32
CA LYS A 115 -15.06 11.74 -2.42
C LYS A 115 -15.18 10.34 -3.02
N LEU A 116 -14.07 9.64 -3.12
CA LEU A 116 -14.01 8.32 -3.78
C LEU A 116 -14.58 7.20 -2.93
N ILE A 117 -14.28 7.17 -1.63
CA ILE A 117 -14.72 6.08 -0.75
C ILE A 117 -16.24 5.87 -0.76
N PRO A 118 -17.09 6.92 -0.65
CA PRO A 118 -18.53 6.73 -0.76
C PRO A 118 -18.99 6.17 -2.11
N GLN A 119 -18.28 6.49 -3.19
CA GLN A 119 -18.61 6.03 -4.54
C GLN A 119 -18.28 4.55 -4.75
N LEU A 120 -17.32 4.00 -3.99
CA LEU A 120 -16.98 2.57 -4.08
C LEU A 120 -18.12 1.67 -3.60
N ASN A 121 -19.01 2.19 -2.77
CA ASN A 121 -20.14 1.45 -2.21
C ASN A 121 -19.71 0.07 -1.69
N GLN A 122 -18.64 0.04 -0.91
CA GLN A 122 -17.97 -1.16 -0.46
C GLN A 122 -17.73 -1.07 1.05
N GLN A 123 -17.94 -2.18 1.76
CA GLN A 123 -17.46 -2.32 3.14
C GLN A 123 -16.08 -2.96 3.15
N PHE A 124 -15.21 -2.46 4.02
CA PHE A 124 -13.83 -2.91 4.11
C PHE A 124 -13.58 -3.70 5.39
N ASP A 125 -12.84 -4.80 5.27
CA ASP A 125 -12.44 -5.64 6.39
C ASP A 125 -11.15 -5.15 7.05
N LEU A 126 -10.35 -4.40 6.29
CA LEU A 126 -9.09 -3.81 6.74
C LEU A 126 -8.88 -2.47 6.04
N VAL A 127 -8.49 -1.46 6.81
CA VAL A 127 -8.14 -0.13 6.28
C VAL A 127 -6.75 0.25 6.76
N PHE A 128 -5.88 0.60 5.82
CA PHE A 128 -4.55 1.15 6.08
C PHE A 128 -4.52 2.62 5.65
N MET A 129 -4.33 3.51 6.63
CA MET A 129 -4.28 4.95 6.40
C MET A 129 -2.85 5.46 6.56
N ASP A 130 -2.25 5.92 5.47
CA ASP A 130 -0.95 6.57 5.45
C ASP A 130 -0.99 7.77 4.49
N ALA A 131 -1.78 8.76 4.84
CA ALA A 131 -2.07 9.93 4.02
C ALA A 131 -1.92 11.23 4.84
N ASP A 132 -2.66 12.27 4.49
CA ASP A 132 -2.66 13.55 5.22
C ASP A 132 -3.19 13.36 6.65
N LYS A 133 -2.30 13.43 7.63
CA LYS A 133 -2.62 13.22 9.05
C LYS A 133 -3.67 14.18 9.59
N ARG A 134 -3.83 15.36 8.99
CA ARG A 134 -4.85 16.33 9.37
C ARG A 134 -6.27 15.84 9.13
N LYS A 135 -6.44 14.85 8.24
CA LYS A 135 -7.74 14.28 7.87
C LYS A 135 -7.98 12.88 8.44
N TYR A 136 -7.15 12.39 9.35
CA TYR A 136 -7.29 11.02 9.87
C TYR A 136 -8.61 10.79 10.59
N ILE A 137 -9.12 11.77 11.33
CA ILE A 137 -10.41 11.65 12.03
C ILE A 137 -11.54 11.51 11.01
N GLU A 138 -11.56 12.34 9.99
CA GLU A 138 -12.57 12.31 8.92
C GLU A 138 -12.51 10.99 8.14
N TYR A 139 -11.32 10.50 7.82
CA TYR A 139 -11.16 9.20 7.17
C TYR A 139 -11.67 8.07 8.06
N TYR A 140 -11.35 8.10 9.35
CA TYR A 140 -11.82 7.09 10.29
C TYR A 140 -13.36 7.04 10.37
N GLU A 141 -14.00 8.18 10.50
CA GLU A 141 -15.45 8.27 10.52
C GLU A 141 -16.10 7.80 9.22
N LEU A 142 -15.43 8.02 8.09
CA LEU A 142 -15.94 7.67 6.78
C LEU A 142 -15.93 6.15 6.53
N VAL A 143 -14.96 5.43 7.10
CA VAL A 143 -14.78 3.99 6.86
C VAL A 143 -15.43 3.08 7.89
N LEU A 144 -15.94 3.65 9.01
CA LEU A 144 -16.71 2.91 9.99
C LEU A 144 -18.12 2.57 9.47
#